data_f3862db521a2b5a1543e7c80520916fb
#
_entry.id   f3862db521a2b5a1543e7c80520916fb
#
_cell.length_a   1.000
_cell.length_b   1.000
_cell.length_c   1.000
_cell.angle_alpha   90.00
_cell.angle_beta   90.00
_cell.angle_gamma   90.00
#
_symmetry.space_group_name_H-M   'P 1'
#
loop_
_entity.id
_entity.type
_entity.pdbx_description
1 polymer ?
#
loop_
_entity_poly.entity_id
_entity_poly.type
_entity_poly.pdbx_seq_one_letter_code
_entity_poly.pdbx_strand_id
1 'polypeptide(L)'
;FTDVSATCGIIQVSTIGYSTSWGDYNKDGFLDVYLSTYMDSFQVNAQTNFLFKNNGDGTFENTTDIAGVSNGSQLTFESVWFDYDNDTWPDLFVANDRSFRNFLYHNNGDGTFSEVGYAAGVAQVFDAMSVTVGDYDNDGWFDMYITNTPELGNYMYHNNGDGTFSVVSASSNTQMFQYSWGAIWMDGDNDQWQDLFVATIDFAPNNFPGIDSYFRNTGTSFEPTYTTGLTTIANLSYAAARGDVNNDGYADILIHNKQPIGTQLWKNEGGSANYLKVRLQGTISNREGVGSRIELSAAGNHQYRYTMSGEQYLSQNSQWQFFGLSDLTQIDSLVVNWPSGYQDVFYNLPVNQSLVLVEGASSINQIQIIGSTHICEGDSLVLDAGAWNSYLWSTGSTDRYLTVYQSGTYSVEVSGGEFPVLTQPIDVTFSPLPIVEIETIEPPCYESNHGFIQLVNSGVNETSQVIWTDGFEGEIRDGLTAGEYEYLLMDVAGCSISQSVILDQPDSIRTYAEFNQITC
;
A
#
# COMPACT_ATOMS: atom_id res chain seq x y z
N PHE A 1 -31.72 10.69 7.34
CA PHE A 1 -31.17 10.35 8.66
C PHE A 1 -32.30 10.24 9.68
N THR A 2 -32.19 9.25 10.59
CA THR A 2 -33.11 9.05 11.70
C THR A 2 -32.29 9.06 12.99
N ASP A 3 -32.75 9.82 13.99
CA ASP A 3 -32.13 9.78 15.32
C ASP A 3 -32.48 8.44 15.99
N VAL A 4 -31.47 7.60 16.19
CA VAL A 4 -31.58 6.29 16.84
C VAL A 4 -30.97 6.29 18.24
N SER A 5 -30.54 7.44 18.75
CA SER A 5 -29.83 7.56 20.02
C SER A 5 -30.56 6.88 21.18
N ALA A 6 -31.88 6.95 21.24
CA ALA A 6 -32.67 6.33 22.30
C ALA A 6 -32.75 4.79 22.22
N THR A 7 -32.39 4.21 21.10
CA THR A 7 -32.55 2.76 20.82
C THR A 7 -31.23 2.05 20.55
N CYS A 8 -30.17 2.78 20.18
CA CYS A 8 -28.88 2.18 19.81
C CYS A 8 -27.97 1.85 21.01
N GLY A 9 -28.33 2.24 22.26
CA GLY A 9 -27.52 1.93 23.45
C GLY A 9 -26.41 2.93 23.78
N ILE A 10 -26.11 3.89 22.89
CA ILE A 10 -25.06 4.90 23.15
C ILE A 10 -25.49 5.93 24.17
N ILE A 11 -26.75 6.02 24.48
CA ILE A 11 -27.22 6.97 25.47
C ILE A 11 -27.45 6.37 26.82
N GLN A 12 -26.98 7.13 27.75
CA GLN A 12 -27.79 7.86 28.78
C GLN A 12 -26.90 8.60 29.73
N VAL A 13 -25.91 9.22 29.24
CA VAL A 13 -25.06 10.04 30.10
C VAL A 13 -25.33 11.52 29.78
N SER A 14 -25.85 12.24 30.75
CA SER A 14 -25.91 13.70 30.71
C SER A 14 -24.50 14.26 30.85
N THR A 15 -23.65 14.00 29.85
CA THR A 15 -22.24 14.39 29.81
C THR A 15 -22.01 15.48 28.79
N ILE A 16 -20.95 16.24 29.00
CA ILE A 16 -20.38 17.08 27.94
C ILE A 16 -19.29 16.21 27.28
N GLY A 17 -19.63 15.59 26.14
CA GLY A 17 -18.66 14.94 25.25
C GLY A 17 -17.83 15.98 24.53
N TYR A 18 -16.52 15.74 24.39
CA TYR A 18 -15.61 16.63 23.65
C TYR A 18 -15.12 16.00 22.36
N SER A 19 -14.69 14.74 22.39
CA SER A 19 -14.28 14.03 21.20
C SER A 19 -14.79 12.60 21.18
N THR A 20 -14.77 12.01 20.00
CA THR A 20 -15.06 10.59 19.78
C THR A 20 -13.99 10.02 18.88
N SER A 21 -13.44 8.88 19.25
CA SER A 21 -12.54 8.11 18.40
C SER A 21 -13.12 6.74 18.12
N TRP A 22 -12.96 6.29 16.87
CA TRP A 22 -13.47 5.02 16.40
C TRP A 22 -12.33 4.04 16.19
N GLY A 23 -12.47 2.83 16.70
CA GLY A 23 -11.51 1.74 16.55
C GLY A 23 -12.21 0.40 16.68
N ASP A 24 -11.71 -0.61 16.04
CA ASP A 24 -12.17 -2.00 16.17
C ASP A 24 -11.27 -2.69 17.20
N TYR A 25 -11.53 -2.43 18.51
CA TYR A 25 -10.62 -2.85 19.57
C TYR A 25 -10.63 -4.35 19.81
N ASN A 26 -11.68 -5.04 19.38
CA ASN A 26 -11.87 -6.49 19.57
C ASN A 26 -11.72 -7.29 18.25
N LYS A 27 -11.42 -6.63 17.15
CA LYS A 27 -11.22 -7.19 15.80
C LYS A 27 -12.41 -7.99 15.27
N ASP A 28 -13.63 -7.57 15.63
CA ASP A 28 -14.86 -8.22 15.14
C ASP A 28 -15.38 -7.66 13.81
N GLY A 29 -14.69 -6.67 13.23
CA GLY A 29 -15.00 -6.04 11.94
C GLY A 29 -15.98 -4.86 12.06
N PHE A 30 -16.41 -4.51 13.27
CA PHE A 30 -17.27 -3.36 13.53
C PHE A 30 -16.54 -2.30 14.31
N LEU A 31 -16.67 -1.04 13.90
CA LEU A 31 -16.04 0.07 14.62
C LEU A 31 -16.75 0.32 15.96
N ASP A 32 -16.00 0.32 17.03
CA ASP A 32 -16.39 0.67 18.38
C ASP A 32 -16.12 2.17 18.64
N VAL A 33 -16.72 2.74 19.68
CA VAL A 33 -16.62 4.17 19.98
C VAL A 33 -16.03 4.38 21.37
N TYR A 34 -14.94 5.15 21.44
CA TYR A 34 -14.51 5.74 22.70
C TYR A 34 -14.97 7.21 22.75
N LEU A 35 -15.77 7.54 23.76
CA LEU A 35 -16.30 8.88 24.01
C LEU A 35 -15.48 9.56 25.10
N SER A 36 -14.73 10.56 24.73
CA SER A 36 -14.00 11.44 25.64
C SER A 36 -14.94 12.47 26.26
N THR A 37 -14.92 12.58 27.57
CA THR A 37 -15.78 13.50 28.30
C THR A 37 -14.96 14.57 29.00
N TYR A 38 -15.53 15.78 29.03
CA TYR A 38 -14.93 16.93 29.70
C TYR A 38 -15.91 17.46 30.74
N MET A 39 -15.47 17.57 31.97
CA MET A 39 -16.29 18.11 33.04
C MET A 39 -16.11 19.62 33.12
N ASP A 40 -17.20 20.37 32.93
CA ASP A 40 -17.23 21.79 33.27
C ASP A 40 -17.20 21.96 34.79
N SER A 41 -16.44 22.95 35.27
CA SER A 41 -16.28 23.29 36.68
C SER A 41 -17.61 23.67 37.40
N PHE A 42 -18.70 23.77 36.67
CA PHE A 42 -20.05 24.06 37.18
C PHE A 42 -20.97 22.83 37.33
N GLN A 43 -20.49 21.62 36.94
CA GLN A 43 -21.28 20.40 37.07
C GLN A 43 -20.83 19.54 38.25
N VAL A 44 -21.79 19.12 39.07
CA VAL A 44 -21.57 18.50 40.37
C VAL A 44 -21.18 17.00 40.27
N ASN A 45 -21.27 16.38 39.09
CA ASN A 45 -20.97 14.96 38.87
C ASN A 45 -19.80 14.82 37.92
N ALA A 46 -18.69 14.41 38.48
CA ALA A 46 -17.55 13.96 37.71
C ALA A 46 -17.92 12.75 36.82
N GLN A 47 -17.61 12.83 35.55
CA GLN A 47 -17.94 11.78 34.60
C GLN A 47 -16.67 11.14 34.06
N THR A 48 -16.75 9.84 33.78
CA THR A 48 -15.70 9.07 33.18
C THR A 48 -15.88 9.05 31.65
N ASN A 49 -14.84 8.74 30.91
CA ASN A 49 -14.95 8.39 29.50
C ASN A 49 -15.69 7.07 29.31
N PHE A 50 -16.19 6.81 28.13
CA PHE A 50 -16.98 5.62 27.84
C PHE A 50 -16.44 4.87 26.61
N LEU A 51 -16.35 3.55 26.72
CA LEU A 51 -16.16 2.63 25.61
C LEU A 51 -17.49 1.94 25.28
N PHE A 52 -17.93 2.11 24.05
CA PHE A 52 -19.13 1.46 23.53
C PHE A 52 -18.75 0.45 22.46
N LYS A 53 -18.96 -0.83 22.74
CA LYS A 53 -18.79 -1.91 21.80
C LYS A 53 -19.95 -1.93 20.80
N ASN A 54 -19.65 -2.02 19.52
CA ASN A 54 -20.63 -2.20 18.45
C ASN A 54 -21.04 -3.69 18.33
N ASN A 55 -22.32 -3.98 18.40
CA ASN A 55 -22.83 -5.35 18.29
C ASN A 55 -23.06 -5.82 16.84
N GLY A 56 -22.77 -4.96 15.84
CA GLY A 56 -22.97 -5.27 14.42
C GLY A 56 -24.43 -5.27 13.93
N ASP A 57 -25.38 -5.03 14.82
CA ASP A 57 -26.83 -4.99 14.55
C ASP A 57 -27.43 -3.58 14.61
N GLY A 58 -26.58 -2.56 14.73
CA GLY A 58 -26.94 -1.16 14.91
C GLY A 58 -27.12 -0.75 16.37
N THR A 59 -26.78 -1.62 17.32
CA THR A 59 -26.77 -1.33 18.76
C THR A 59 -25.35 -1.36 19.33
N PHE A 60 -25.19 -0.70 20.48
CA PHE A 60 -23.91 -0.62 21.21
C PHE A 60 -24.08 -1.06 22.67
N GLU A 61 -23.04 -1.65 23.22
CA GLU A 61 -22.95 -2.01 24.61
C GLU A 61 -21.88 -1.17 25.33
N ASN A 62 -22.19 -0.65 26.50
CA ASN A 62 -21.18 0.04 27.31
C ASN A 62 -20.28 -0.99 28.01
N THR A 63 -19.04 -1.10 27.54
CA THR A 63 -18.03 -2.05 28.04
C THR A 63 -16.94 -1.38 28.88
N THR A 64 -17.08 -0.09 29.20
CA THR A 64 -16.05 0.73 29.87
C THR A 64 -15.41 0.06 31.09
N ASP A 65 -16.25 -0.42 32.01
CA ASP A 65 -15.78 -1.01 33.28
C ASP A 65 -15.21 -2.43 33.06
N ILE A 66 -15.81 -3.20 32.15
CA ILE A 66 -15.36 -4.57 31.81
C ILE A 66 -14.01 -4.49 31.08
N ALA A 67 -13.87 -3.55 30.16
CA ALA A 67 -12.62 -3.34 29.41
C ALA A 67 -11.53 -2.70 30.27
N GLY A 68 -11.86 -2.07 31.39
CA GLY A 68 -10.88 -1.44 32.29
C GLY A 68 -10.36 -0.08 31.82
N VAL A 69 -11.07 0.59 30.91
CA VAL A 69 -10.65 1.87 30.29
C VAL A 69 -11.35 3.10 30.89
N SER A 70 -11.98 2.94 32.05
CA SER A 70 -12.49 4.06 32.82
C SER A 70 -11.30 4.85 33.39
N ASN A 71 -11.05 6.04 32.85
CA ASN A 71 -9.97 6.92 33.34
C ASN A 71 -10.34 7.68 34.63
N GLY A 72 -11.49 7.35 35.23
CA GLY A 72 -12.05 8.08 36.36
C GLY A 72 -12.58 9.46 35.94
N SER A 73 -12.75 10.34 36.93
CA SER A 73 -13.25 11.70 36.71
C SER A 73 -12.12 12.61 36.24
N GLN A 74 -11.89 12.65 34.94
CA GLN A 74 -10.82 13.43 34.30
C GLN A 74 -11.42 14.45 33.32
N LEU A 75 -10.58 15.33 32.81
CA LEU A 75 -10.93 16.29 31.77
C LEU A 75 -10.25 15.84 30.47
N THR A 76 -10.91 15.03 29.68
CA THR A 76 -10.35 14.48 28.46
C THR A 76 -10.72 15.31 27.25
N PHE A 77 -9.72 15.79 26.52
CA PHE A 77 -9.95 16.47 25.24
C PHE A 77 -10.00 15.50 24.08
N GLU A 78 -9.08 14.55 24.05
CA GLU A 78 -8.95 13.66 22.91
C GLU A 78 -8.51 12.26 23.32
N SER A 79 -8.79 11.30 22.45
CA SER A 79 -8.31 9.94 22.51
C SER A 79 -8.00 9.43 21.10
N VAL A 80 -7.00 8.57 20.97
CA VAL A 80 -6.61 8.00 19.69
C VAL A 80 -6.32 6.51 19.84
N TRP A 81 -6.74 5.76 18.82
CA TRP A 81 -6.46 4.33 18.69
C TRP A 81 -5.27 4.11 17.76
N PHE A 82 -4.25 3.39 18.22
CA PHE A 82 -3.12 2.94 17.40
C PHE A 82 -2.41 1.77 18.07
N ASP A 83 -1.70 0.98 17.30
CA ASP A 83 -0.88 -0.14 17.79
C ASP A 83 0.52 0.41 18.11
N TYR A 84 0.79 0.67 19.43
CA TYR A 84 2.04 1.33 19.82
C TYR A 84 3.21 0.36 19.96
N ASP A 85 2.94 -0.95 20.16
CA ASP A 85 3.96 -1.97 20.40
C ASP A 85 4.04 -3.04 19.29
N ASN A 86 3.35 -2.77 18.16
CA ASN A 86 3.31 -3.62 16.97
C ASN A 86 2.83 -5.06 17.25
N ASP A 87 1.96 -5.25 18.25
CA ASP A 87 1.35 -6.54 18.58
C ASP A 87 0.09 -6.84 17.74
N THR A 88 -0.28 -5.90 16.88
CA THR A 88 -1.44 -5.86 15.98
C THR A 88 -2.76 -5.45 16.64
N TRP A 89 -2.87 -5.41 17.97
CA TRP A 89 -4.08 -4.94 18.65
C TRP A 89 -4.08 -3.41 18.78
N PRO A 90 -5.20 -2.75 18.48
CA PRO A 90 -5.26 -1.30 18.66
C PRO A 90 -5.30 -0.94 20.15
N ASP A 91 -4.33 -0.17 20.58
CA ASP A 91 -4.24 0.40 21.93
C ASP A 91 -4.92 1.76 21.98
N LEU A 92 -5.11 2.29 23.18
CA LEU A 92 -5.82 3.52 23.40
C LEU A 92 -4.98 4.53 24.19
N PHE A 93 -4.63 5.65 23.56
CA PHE A 93 -4.06 6.80 24.25
C PHE A 93 -5.15 7.82 24.57
N VAL A 94 -5.12 8.39 25.80
CA VAL A 94 -6.10 9.35 26.30
C VAL A 94 -5.40 10.61 26.78
N ALA A 95 -5.65 11.72 26.10
CA ALA A 95 -5.07 13.03 26.38
C ALA A 95 -5.96 13.82 27.33
N ASN A 96 -5.44 14.16 28.53
CA ASN A 96 -6.15 14.86 29.59
C ASN A 96 -5.62 16.28 29.81
N ASP A 97 -6.53 17.17 30.17
CA ASP A 97 -6.29 18.58 30.47
C ASP A 97 -6.13 18.85 31.97
N ARG A 98 -5.60 20.03 32.32
CA ARG A 98 -5.64 20.64 33.66
C ARG A 98 -5.11 19.77 34.79
N SER A 99 -3.85 19.50 34.80
CA SER A 99 -3.20 18.78 35.91
C SER A 99 -3.65 17.32 36.10
N PHE A 100 -4.32 16.77 35.11
CA PHE A 100 -4.57 15.33 35.05
C PHE A 100 -3.51 14.66 34.17
N ARG A 101 -3.14 13.42 34.53
CA ARG A 101 -2.17 12.65 33.74
C ARG A 101 -2.83 12.09 32.50
N ASN A 102 -2.04 11.88 31.45
CA ASN A 102 -2.45 11.07 30.30
C ASN A 102 -2.44 9.58 30.62
N PHE A 103 -3.20 8.81 29.85
CA PHE A 103 -3.26 7.35 29.97
C PHE A 103 -2.85 6.69 28.65
N LEU A 104 -2.15 5.57 28.76
CA LEU A 104 -1.95 4.62 27.66
C LEU A 104 -2.49 3.28 28.15
N TYR A 105 -3.48 2.77 27.46
CA TYR A 105 -4.11 1.50 27.69
C TYR A 105 -3.65 0.50 26.65
N HIS A 106 -2.85 -0.48 27.04
CA HIS A 106 -2.46 -1.61 26.21
C HIS A 106 -3.60 -2.61 26.11
N ASN A 107 -3.94 -3.01 24.90
CA ASN A 107 -4.99 -3.97 24.58
C ASN A 107 -4.50 -5.40 24.82
N ASN A 108 -5.08 -6.12 25.80
CA ASN A 108 -4.65 -7.48 26.13
C ASN A 108 -5.12 -8.55 25.11
N GLY A 109 -5.87 -8.16 24.07
CA GLY A 109 -6.39 -9.08 23.05
C GLY A 109 -7.57 -9.94 23.49
N ASP A 110 -8.07 -9.75 24.70
CA ASP A 110 -9.18 -10.52 25.30
C ASP A 110 -10.41 -9.63 25.59
N GLY A 111 -10.42 -8.40 25.05
CA GLY A 111 -11.46 -7.39 25.29
C GLY A 111 -11.21 -6.54 26.53
N THR A 112 -10.07 -6.72 27.22
CA THR A 112 -9.66 -5.90 28.36
C THR A 112 -8.38 -5.13 28.07
N PHE A 113 -8.10 -4.11 28.87
CA PHE A 113 -6.90 -3.28 28.72
C PHE A 113 -6.12 -3.18 30.03
N SER A 114 -4.80 -3.03 29.89
CA SER A 114 -3.88 -2.73 30.98
C SER A 114 -3.38 -1.30 30.89
N GLU A 115 -3.50 -0.51 31.95
CA GLU A 115 -2.97 0.87 31.98
C GLU A 115 -1.44 0.83 32.14
N VAL A 116 -0.69 1.26 31.14
CA VAL A 116 0.77 1.17 31.06
C VAL A 116 1.47 2.53 30.97
N GLY A 117 0.75 3.65 30.99
CA GLY A 117 1.27 5.00 30.74
C GLY A 117 2.46 5.41 31.60
N TYR A 118 2.56 4.95 32.87
CA TYR A 118 3.73 5.18 33.69
C TYR A 118 4.94 4.36 33.22
N ALA A 119 4.72 3.09 32.91
CA ALA A 119 5.79 2.22 32.43
C ALA A 119 6.27 2.65 31.03
N ALA A 120 5.35 3.05 30.19
CA ALA A 120 5.63 3.56 28.84
C ALA A 120 6.23 4.98 28.81
N GLY A 121 6.24 5.70 29.96
CA GLY A 121 6.83 7.03 30.03
C GLY A 121 5.95 8.16 29.49
N VAL A 122 4.63 7.95 29.33
CA VAL A 122 3.69 8.94 28.76
C VAL A 122 2.66 9.49 29.74
N ALA A 123 2.71 9.10 31.01
CA ALA A 123 1.76 9.53 32.05
C ALA A 123 2.10 10.92 32.63
N GLN A 124 2.66 11.82 31.87
CA GLN A 124 2.94 13.18 32.32
C GLN A 124 1.64 13.95 32.58
N VAL A 125 1.77 14.95 33.45
CA VAL A 125 0.69 15.86 33.84
C VAL A 125 0.94 17.20 33.14
N PHE A 126 0.10 17.53 32.17
CA PHE A 126 0.09 18.82 31.45
C PHE A 126 -1.28 19.03 30.80
N ASP A 127 -1.49 20.21 30.22
CA ASP A 127 -2.76 20.55 29.60
C ASP A 127 -2.79 20.03 28.16
N ALA A 128 -2.98 18.69 27.99
CA ALA A 128 -3.00 18.07 26.67
C ALA A 128 -4.30 18.44 25.90
N MET A 129 -4.14 19.05 24.72
CA MET A 129 -5.25 19.50 23.90
C MET A 129 -5.58 18.51 22.78
N SER A 130 -4.56 18.01 22.09
CA SER A 130 -4.68 17.10 20.95
C SER A 130 -3.47 16.15 20.90
N VAL A 131 -3.69 14.98 20.32
CA VAL A 131 -2.64 14.00 20.01
C VAL A 131 -2.73 13.63 18.53
N THR A 132 -1.59 13.63 17.84
CA THR A 132 -1.48 13.10 16.48
C THR A 132 -0.38 12.05 16.43
N VAL A 133 -0.65 10.95 15.70
CA VAL A 133 0.22 9.77 15.61
C VAL A 133 0.80 9.67 14.21
N GLY A 134 2.09 9.40 14.10
CA GLY A 134 2.80 9.20 12.84
C GLY A 134 4.17 8.59 13.08
N ASP A 135 4.77 8.03 12.08
CA ASP A 135 6.14 7.53 12.09
C ASP A 135 7.02 8.60 11.40
N TYR A 136 7.65 9.48 12.19
CA TYR A 136 8.36 10.64 11.63
C TYR A 136 9.77 10.32 11.16
N ASP A 137 10.39 9.25 11.64
CA ASP A 137 11.75 8.84 11.30
C ASP A 137 11.82 7.53 10.49
N ASN A 138 10.65 7.03 10.08
CA ASN A 138 10.47 5.86 9.22
C ASN A 138 11.12 4.57 9.79
N ASP A 139 11.12 4.42 11.13
CA ASP A 139 11.67 3.26 11.81
C ASP A 139 10.63 2.13 12.01
N GLY A 140 9.36 2.40 11.68
CA GLY A 140 8.25 1.45 11.78
C GLY A 140 7.56 1.41 13.13
N TRP A 141 7.92 2.32 14.05
CA TRP A 141 7.23 2.52 15.31
C TRP A 141 6.50 3.86 15.29
N PHE A 142 5.25 3.86 15.73
CA PHE A 142 4.44 5.09 15.66
C PHE A 142 4.72 5.99 16.84
N ASP A 143 5.04 7.24 16.54
CA ASP A 143 5.34 8.33 17.44
C ASP A 143 4.12 9.17 17.74
N MET A 144 4.17 10.00 18.78
CA MET A 144 3.08 10.90 19.14
C MET A 144 3.56 12.35 19.23
N TYR A 145 2.76 13.27 18.72
CA TYR A 145 2.91 14.69 19.03
C TYR A 145 1.68 15.18 19.77
N ILE A 146 1.89 15.77 20.95
CA ILE A 146 0.82 16.25 21.83
C ILE A 146 0.93 17.76 21.97
N THR A 147 -0.13 18.45 21.59
CA THR A 147 -0.25 19.89 21.74
C THR A 147 -0.60 20.27 23.17
N ASN A 148 -0.10 21.43 23.61
CA ASN A 148 -0.18 21.86 24.99
C ASN A 148 -0.26 23.39 25.13
N THR A 149 -0.38 23.86 26.37
CA THR A 149 -0.26 25.26 26.75
C THR A 149 1.20 25.71 26.83
N PRO A 150 1.47 27.05 26.85
CA PRO A 150 2.83 27.59 26.85
C PRO A 150 3.69 27.23 28.06
N GLU A 151 3.08 26.87 29.17
CA GLU A 151 3.79 26.66 30.45
C GLU A 151 4.82 25.55 30.37
N LEU A 152 4.48 24.44 29.72
CA LEU A 152 5.34 23.28 29.53
C LEU A 152 5.72 23.06 28.06
N GLY A 153 4.97 23.67 27.13
CA GLY A 153 5.15 23.50 25.70
C GLY A 153 4.64 22.16 25.19
N ASN A 154 4.72 21.96 23.88
CA ASN A 154 4.28 20.74 23.21
C ASN A 154 5.24 19.57 23.43
N TYR A 155 4.72 18.35 23.41
CA TYR A 155 5.48 17.13 23.59
C TYR A 155 5.57 16.30 22.32
N MET A 156 6.81 16.02 21.90
CA MET A 156 7.13 15.04 20.88
C MET A 156 7.64 13.78 21.59
N TYR A 157 6.94 12.68 21.42
CA TYR A 157 7.30 11.38 21.96
C TYR A 157 7.79 10.48 20.83
N HIS A 158 9.05 10.07 20.92
CA HIS A 158 9.61 9.04 20.07
C HIS A 158 9.36 7.67 20.69
N ASN A 159 8.83 6.75 19.91
CA ASN A 159 8.62 5.36 20.31
C ASN A 159 9.94 4.59 20.24
N ASN A 160 10.42 4.07 21.36
CA ASN A 160 11.71 3.39 21.42
C ASN A 160 11.69 1.95 20.87
N GLY A 161 10.52 1.42 20.46
CA GLY A 161 10.35 0.05 19.96
C GLY A 161 10.43 -1.04 21.04
N ASP A 162 10.44 -0.66 22.33
CA ASP A 162 10.51 -1.56 23.48
C ASP A 162 9.31 -1.42 24.42
N GLY A 163 8.23 -0.79 23.95
CA GLY A 163 7.04 -0.49 24.73
C GLY A 163 7.14 0.80 25.54
N THR A 164 8.20 1.60 25.35
CA THR A 164 8.40 2.89 26.02
C THR A 164 8.56 4.04 25.02
N PHE A 165 8.37 5.26 25.52
CA PHE A 165 8.53 6.49 24.75
C PHE A 165 9.54 7.43 25.40
N SER A 166 10.31 8.13 24.57
CA SER A 166 11.23 9.19 24.96
C SER A 166 10.72 10.57 24.54
N VAL A 167 10.78 11.55 25.43
CA VAL A 167 10.45 12.95 25.08
C VAL A 167 11.62 13.54 24.28
N VAL A 168 11.36 13.90 23.04
CA VAL A 168 12.40 14.41 22.10
C VAL A 168 12.10 15.82 21.57
N SER A 169 11.10 16.54 22.11
CA SER A 169 10.67 17.85 21.60
C SER A 169 11.83 18.83 21.41
N ALA A 170 12.76 18.89 22.37
CA ALA A 170 13.91 19.80 22.30
C ALA A 170 14.98 19.32 21.32
N SER A 171 15.26 18.01 21.28
CA SER A 171 16.28 17.44 20.39
C SER A 171 15.82 17.36 18.94
N SER A 172 14.53 17.15 18.69
CA SER A 172 13.92 17.16 17.36
C SER A 172 13.63 18.56 16.82
N ASN A 173 13.81 19.61 17.66
CA ASN A 173 13.50 21.01 17.33
C ASN A 173 12.00 21.29 17.09
N THR A 174 11.10 20.51 17.70
CA THR A 174 9.64 20.66 17.61
C THR A 174 9.02 21.31 18.84
N GLN A 175 9.83 21.72 19.82
CA GLN A 175 9.36 22.33 21.05
C GLN A 175 8.75 23.70 20.79
N MET A 176 7.51 23.91 21.22
CA MET A 176 6.78 25.17 21.11
C MET A 176 6.20 25.56 22.45
N PHE A 177 6.27 26.87 22.78
CA PHE A 177 5.69 27.47 23.98
C PHE A 177 4.57 28.45 23.59
N GLN A 178 3.57 27.94 22.83
CA GLN A 178 2.39 28.67 22.40
C GLN A 178 1.14 27.83 22.76
N TYR A 179 -0.04 28.47 22.85
CA TYR A 179 -1.27 27.72 22.93
C TYR A 179 -1.51 26.98 21.62
N SER A 180 -1.28 25.68 21.62
CA SER A 180 -1.40 24.81 20.48
C SER A 180 -2.62 23.91 20.62
N TRP A 181 -3.38 23.75 19.54
CA TRP A 181 -4.60 22.95 19.53
C TRP A 181 -4.46 21.75 18.60
N GLY A 182 -4.87 21.85 17.35
CA GLY A 182 -4.70 20.74 16.39
C GLY A 182 -3.28 20.64 15.86
N ALA A 183 -2.83 19.43 15.55
CA ALA A 183 -1.58 19.17 14.84
C ALA A 183 -1.77 18.03 13.84
N ILE A 184 -1.10 18.10 12.68
CA ILE A 184 -1.19 17.07 11.64
C ILE A 184 0.18 16.69 11.11
N TRP A 185 0.36 15.37 10.90
CA TRP A 185 1.47 14.83 10.14
C TRP A 185 1.14 14.82 8.66
N MET A 186 2.06 15.29 7.84
CA MET A 186 1.94 15.28 6.38
C MET A 186 3.34 15.34 5.74
N ASP A 187 3.51 14.75 4.59
CA ASP A 187 4.68 14.98 3.75
C ASP A 187 4.30 16.07 2.74
N GLY A 188 4.68 17.31 3.04
CA GLY A 188 4.20 18.48 2.28
C GLY A 188 4.97 18.75 1.01
N ASP A 189 6.20 18.26 0.88
CA ASP A 189 7.01 18.39 -0.33
C ASP A 189 7.28 17.05 -1.03
N ASN A 190 6.64 15.98 -0.55
CA ASN A 190 6.75 14.61 -1.04
C ASN A 190 8.19 14.07 -1.00
N ASP A 191 8.98 14.47 0.01
CA ASP A 191 10.38 14.06 0.16
C ASP A 191 10.58 12.74 0.93
N GLN A 192 9.50 12.05 1.30
CA GLN A 192 9.39 10.78 2.04
C GLN A 192 9.34 10.94 3.56
N TRP A 193 9.59 12.12 4.10
CA TRP A 193 9.57 12.38 5.53
C TRP A 193 8.29 13.11 5.92
N GLN A 194 7.67 12.68 7.01
CA GLN A 194 6.47 13.35 7.51
C GLN A 194 6.84 14.67 8.21
N ASP A 195 6.34 15.77 7.68
CA ASP A 195 6.37 17.10 8.29
C ASP A 195 5.30 17.25 9.34
N LEU A 196 5.39 18.28 10.17
CA LEU A 196 4.44 18.57 11.23
C LEU A 196 3.86 19.98 11.08
N PHE A 197 2.54 20.08 10.92
CA PHE A 197 1.80 21.34 11.06
C PHE A 197 1.15 21.43 12.43
N VAL A 198 1.20 22.62 13.08
CA VAL A 198 0.60 22.88 14.39
C VAL A 198 -0.24 24.14 14.33
N ALA A 199 -1.53 24.01 14.63
CA ALA A 199 -2.49 25.09 14.75
C ALA A 199 -2.34 25.78 16.11
N THR A 200 -2.24 27.11 16.12
CA THR A 200 -2.00 27.90 17.33
C THR A 200 -3.02 29.02 17.51
N ILE A 201 -3.24 29.39 18.77
CA ILE A 201 -4.09 30.51 19.12
C ILE A 201 -3.41 31.38 20.18
N ASP A 202 -3.57 32.68 20.08
CA ASP A 202 -3.13 33.61 21.11
C ASP A 202 -4.30 33.96 22.07
N PHE A 203 -4.13 33.64 23.34
CA PHE A 203 -5.02 34.07 24.41
C PHE A 203 -4.41 35.17 25.27
N ALA A 204 -3.18 35.61 24.97
CA ALA A 204 -2.45 36.49 25.88
C ALA A 204 -2.93 37.93 25.82
N PRO A 205 -3.03 38.61 26.99
CA PRO A 205 -3.24 40.08 27.04
C PRO A 205 -2.07 40.87 26.46
N ASN A 206 -1.01 40.22 26.02
CA ASN A 206 0.28 40.82 25.58
C ASN A 206 0.50 40.83 24.07
N ASN A 207 -0.54 40.58 23.25
CA ASN A 207 -0.52 40.75 21.78
C ASN A 207 0.62 40.02 21.01
N PHE A 208 1.01 38.82 21.40
CA PHE A 208 1.75 37.97 20.49
C PHE A 208 0.72 37.17 19.66
N PRO A 209 0.59 37.45 18.36
CA PRO A 209 -0.30 36.66 17.51
C PRO A 209 0.17 35.21 17.52
N GLY A 210 -0.75 34.28 17.77
CA GLY A 210 -0.50 32.86 17.50
C GLY A 210 -0.16 32.71 16.03
N ILE A 211 0.99 32.24 15.72
CA ILE A 211 1.42 31.95 14.35
C ILE A 211 1.45 30.44 14.23
N ASP A 212 0.60 29.90 13.35
CA ASP A 212 0.67 28.48 13.03
C ASP A 212 2.07 28.09 12.61
N SER A 213 2.49 26.92 12.98
CA SER A 213 3.86 26.47 12.72
C SER A 213 3.88 25.29 11.77
N TYR A 214 4.79 25.33 10.83
CA TYR A 214 5.10 24.22 9.95
C TYR A 214 6.57 23.83 10.16
N PHE A 215 6.79 22.62 10.56
CA PHE A 215 8.09 22.02 10.79
C PHE A 215 8.38 21.04 9.66
N ARG A 216 9.30 21.42 8.77
CA ARG A 216 9.78 20.53 7.74
C ARG A 216 10.69 19.48 8.34
N ASN A 217 10.43 18.21 8.08
CA ASN A 217 11.27 17.10 8.48
C ASN A 217 12.40 16.90 7.47
N THR A 218 13.63 16.80 7.93
CA THR A 218 14.82 16.59 7.09
C THR A 218 15.37 15.16 7.19
N GLY A 219 14.63 14.26 7.86
CA GLY A 219 15.08 12.90 8.19
C GLY A 219 16.06 12.83 9.36
N THR A 220 16.52 13.96 9.87
CA THR A 220 17.43 14.03 11.03
C THR A 220 16.96 14.99 12.11
N SER A 221 16.15 15.99 11.75
CA SER A 221 15.58 17.00 12.63
C SER A 221 14.48 17.77 11.92
N PHE A 222 13.71 18.52 12.67
CA PHE A 222 12.70 19.40 12.13
C PHE A 222 13.22 20.83 11.99
N GLU A 223 12.91 21.46 10.85
CA GLU A 223 13.23 22.87 10.58
C GLU A 223 11.94 23.69 10.57
N PRO A 224 11.78 24.65 11.51
CA PRO A 224 10.63 25.55 11.45
C PRO A 224 10.65 26.36 10.15
N THR A 225 9.56 26.29 9.40
CA THR A 225 9.45 26.97 8.11
C THR A 225 8.58 28.22 8.24
N TYR A 226 9.18 29.39 8.06
CA TYR A 226 8.51 30.70 8.16
C TYR A 226 8.18 31.33 6.80
N THR A 227 8.51 30.65 5.71
CA THR A 227 8.39 31.19 4.35
C THR A 227 7.13 30.74 3.62
N THR A 228 6.37 29.81 4.15
CA THR A 228 5.07 29.43 3.60
C THR A 228 4.03 30.47 4.00
N GLY A 229 3.11 30.81 3.13
CA GLY A 229 1.99 31.68 3.47
C GLY A 229 1.24 31.28 4.75
N LEU A 230 1.25 29.99 5.09
CA LEU A 230 0.69 29.38 6.29
C LEU A 230 1.17 30.02 7.61
N THR A 231 2.46 30.40 7.69
CA THR A 231 3.12 30.81 8.94
C THR A 231 3.31 32.32 9.05
N THR A 232 2.73 33.12 8.17
CA THR A 232 2.95 34.57 8.13
C THR A 232 1.77 35.40 8.63
N ILE A 233 0.64 34.78 8.90
CA ILE A 233 -0.59 35.49 9.32
C ILE A 233 -0.90 35.08 10.77
N ALA A 234 -1.17 36.06 11.60
CA ALA A 234 -1.67 35.83 12.96
C ALA A 234 -3.04 35.14 12.89
N ASN A 235 -3.09 33.92 13.34
CA ASN A 235 -4.25 33.07 13.27
C ASN A 235 -4.84 32.82 14.67
N LEU A 236 -6.11 32.43 14.70
CA LEU A 236 -6.80 31.92 15.86
C LEU A 236 -7.23 30.48 15.56
N SER A 237 -6.24 29.62 15.25
CA SER A 237 -6.44 28.30 14.71
C SER A 237 -6.71 27.28 15.80
N TYR A 238 -7.81 26.53 15.68
CA TYR A 238 -8.18 25.47 16.62
C TYR A 238 -7.96 24.07 16.02
N ALA A 239 -8.40 23.89 14.79
CA ALA A 239 -8.41 22.59 14.16
C ALA A 239 -7.83 22.66 12.75
N ALA A 240 -7.22 21.59 12.30
CA ALA A 240 -6.74 21.45 10.94
C ALA A 240 -7.06 20.05 10.42
N ALA A 241 -7.15 19.91 9.10
CA ALA A 241 -7.30 18.62 8.43
C ALA A 241 -6.55 18.64 7.11
N ARG A 242 -5.88 17.53 6.79
CA ARG A 242 -5.21 17.34 5.49
C ARG A 242 -6.15 16.65 4.50
N GLY A 243 -5.97 17.01 3.23
CA GLY A 243 -6.65 16.39 2.09
C GLY A 243 -5.92 16.76 0.82
N ASP A 244 -6.41 16.34 -0.34
CA ASP A 244 -5.89 16.73 -1.65
C ASP A 244 -7.11 17.14 -2.49
N VAL A 245 -7.34 18.45 -2.58
CA VAL A 245 -8.57 19.01 -3.16
C VAL A 245 -8.55 19.09 -4.68
N ASN A 246 -7.37 19.03 -5.27
CA ASN A 246 -7.17 19.10 -6.72
C ASN A 246 -6.63 17.80 -7.33
N ASN A 247 -6.38 16.77 -6.52
CA ASN A 247 -5.85 15.47 -6.90
C ASN A 247 -4.48 15.52 -7.60
N ASP A 248 -3.61 16.45 -7.15
CA ASP A 248 -2.24 16.54 -7.68
C ASP A 248 -1.22 15.71 -6.90
N GLY A 249 -1.66 15.03 -5.82
CA GLY A 249 -0.82 14.15 -5.00
C GLY A 249 -0.08 14.86 -3.87
N TYR A 250 -0.24 16.16 -3.73
CA TYR A 250 0.28 16.94 -2.62
C TYR A 250 -0.83 17.21 -1.60
N ALA A 251 -0.50 17.10 -0.34
CA ALA A 251 -1.49 17.33 0.71
C ALA A 251 -1.77 18.82 0.91
N ASP A 252 -3.05 19.19 0.86
CA ASP A 252 -3.58 20.51 1.20
C ASP A 252 -4.03 20.55 2.67
N ILE A 253 -4.18 21.75 3.24
CA ILE A 253 -4.58 21.95 4.63
C ILE A 253 -5.84 22.82 4.71
N LEU A 254 -6.87 22.31 5.39
CA LEU A 254 -8.02 23.09 5.82
C LEU A 254 -7.83 23.47 7.29
N ILE A 255 -7.85 24.77 7.61
CA ILE A 255 -7.67 25.28 8.97
C ILE A 255 -8.97 25.94 9.42
N HIS A 256 -9.47 25.55 10.59
CA HIS A 256 -10.60 26.20 11.24
C HIS A 256 -10.12 27.24 12.25
N ASN A 257 -10.44 28.49 11.98
CA ASN A 257 -10.10 29.62 12.83
C ASN A 257 -11.32 30.15 13.58
N LYS A 258 -11.09 30.70 14.77
CA LYS A 258 -12.09 31.48 15.49
C LYS A 258 -12.39 32.78 14.75
N GLN A 259 -13.64 33.25 14.86
CA GLN A 259 -14.01 34.57 14.37
C GLN A 259 -13.08 35.66 14.94
N PRO A 260 -12.70 36.69 14.13
CA PRO A 260 -13.28 37.04 12.82
C PRO A 260 -12.58 36.39 11.60
N ILE A 261 -11.56 35.55 11.75
CA ILE A 261 -10.73 35.04 10.64
C ILE A 261 -11.52 34.05 9.78
N GLY A 262 -12.24 33.10 10.41
CA GLY A 262 -12.98 32.07 9.71
C GLY A 262 -12.11 30.93 9.17
N THR A 263 -12.73 29.99 8.46
CA THR A 263 -12.05 28.80 7.91
C THR A 263 -11.22 29.16 6.68
N GLN A 264 -10.02 28.63 6.58
CA GLN A 264 -9.07 28.83 5.48
C GLN A 264 -8.71 27.50 4.83
N LEU A 265 -8.73 27.45 3.53
CA LEU A 265 -8.20 26.34 2.74
C LEU A 265 -6.87 26.77 2.13
N TRP A 266 -5.81 26.10 2.50
CA TRP A 266 -4.47 26.30 1.98
C TRP A 266 -4.14 25.20 1.00
N LYS A 267 -4.11 25.56 -0.28
CA LYS A 267 -3.72 24.66 -1.34
C LYS A 267 -2.19 24.58 -1.40
N ASN A 268 -1.66 23.37 -1.42
CA ASN A 268 -0.26 23.13 -1.71
C ASN A 268 0.01 23.42 -3.20
N GLU A 269 1.00 24.23 -3.51
CA GLU A 269 1.33 24.55 -4.91
C GLU A 269 2.05 23.40 -5.62
N GLY A 270 2.34 22.30 -4.90
CA GLY A 270 2.95 21.11 -5.45
C GLY A 270 4.42 21.27 -5.79
N GLY A 271 4.94 20.33 -6.55
CA GLY A 271 6.33 20.26 -6.98
C GLY A 271 6.52 19.26 -8.11
N SER A 272 7.71 18.70 -8.23
CA SER A 272 8.05 17.67 -9.20
C SER A 272 8.28 16.29 -8.56
N ALA A 273 8.13 16.17 -7.25
CA ALA A 273 8.30 14.92 -6.53
C ALA A 273 7.14 13.95 -6.82
N ASN A 274 7.47 12.68 -6.90
CA ASN A 274 6.50 11.62 -7.12
C ASN A 274 5.75 11.28 -5.83
N TYR A 275 4.60 10.59 -5.96
CA TYR A 275 3.75 10.25 -4.85
C TYR A 275 2.99 8.93 -5.05
N LEU A 276 2.44 8.39 -3.96
CA LEU A 276 1.36 7.42 -3.94
C LEU A 276 0.31 7.84 -2.93
N LYS A 277 -0.97 7.76 -3.30
CA LYS A 277 -2.10 7.86 -2.36
C LYS A 277 -2.79 6.52 -2.24
N VAL A 278 -3.09 6.11 -1.01
CA VAL A 278 -3.76 4.84 -0.71
C VAL A 278 -4.99 5.09 0.15
N ARG A 279 -6.10 4.48 -0.22
CA ARG A 279 -7.29 4.36 0.63
C ARG A 279 -7.66 2.89 0.75
N LEU A 280 -8.07 2.48 1.92
CA LEU A 280 -8.41 1.10 2.23
C LEU A 280 -9.90 0.86 2.14
N GLN A 281 -10.27 -0.37 1.79
CA GLN A 281 -11.63 -0.87 1.84
C GLN A 281 -11.63 -2.29 2.43
N GLY A 282 -12.08 -2.43 3.68
CA GLY A 282 -12.20 -3.72 4.35
C GLY A 282 -13.36 -4.56 3.79
N THR A 283 -13.20 -5.86 3.83
CA THR A 283 -14.21 -6.87 3.47
C THR A 283 -14.51 -7.82 4.63
N ILE A 284 -13.52 -8.09 5.46
CA ILE A 284 -13.59 -8.84 6.73
C ILE A 284 -13.40 -7.84 7.88
N SER A 285 -12.39 -6.99 7.77
CA SER A 285 -12.18 -5.83 8.64
C SER A 285 -13.29 -4.80 8.47
N ASN A 286 -13.34 -3.80 9.35
CA ASN A 286 -14.23 -2.67 9.17
C ASN A 286 -14.04 -2.01 7.79
N ARG A 287 -15.12 -1.45 7.25
CA ARG A 287 -15.19 -1.00 5.85
C ARG A 287 -14.11 0.00 5.44
N GLU A 288 -13.75 0.91 6.32
CA GLU A 288 -12.75 1.94 6.06
C GLU A 288 -11.33 1.47 6.33
N GLY A 289 -11.12 0.22 6.80
CA GLY A 289 -9.82 -0.33 7.15
C GLY A 289 -9.14 0.40 8.32
N VAL A 290 -9.92 1.03 9.20
CA VAL A 290 -9.38 1.68 10.41
C VAL A 290 -8.68 0.65 11.28
N GLY A 291 -7.45 0.96 11.73
CA GLY A 291 -6.59 0.05 12.46
C GLY A 291 -5.63 -0.76 11.57
N SER A 292 -5.57 -0.46 10.27
CA SER A 292 -4.59 -1.10 9.38
C SER A 292 -3.26 -0.38 9.41
N ARG A 293 -2.18 -1.17 9.35
CA ARG A 293 -0.81 -0.69 9.15
C ARG A 293 -0.41 -0.88 7.69
N ILE A 294 0.06 0.18 7.06
CA ILE A 294 0.51 0.19 5.67
C ILE A 294 2.01 0.44 5.67
N GLU A 295 2.76 -0.42 4.99
CA GLU A 295 4.20 -0.28 4.77
C GLU A 295 4.46 -0.14 3.27
N LEU A 296 5.18 0.91 2.88
CA LEU A 296 5.67 1.13 1.53
C LEU A 296 7.19 0.98 1.53
N SER A 297 7.71 0.18 0.60
CA SER A 297 9.15 0.03 0.36
C SER A 297 9.49 0.48 -1.06
N ALA A 298 10.49 1.36 -1.19
CA ALA A 298 10.98 1.85 -2.47
C ALA A 298 12.48 2.15 -2.39
N ALA A 299 13.29 1.56 -3.27
CA ALA A 299 14.74 1.73 -3.35
C ALA A 299 15.49 1.53 -2.00
N GLY A 300 14.98 0.65 -1.15
CA GLY A 300 15.52 0.36 0.17
C GLY A 300 15.10 1.31 1.28
N ASN A 301 14.27 2.32 0.99
CA ASN A 301 13.62 3.15 1.99
C ASN A 301 12.26 2.57 2.35
N HIS A 302 11.82 2.79 3.59
CA HIS A 302 10.52 2.35 4.09
C HIS A 302 9.75 3.55 4.60
N GLN A 303 8.43 3.50 4.47
CA GLN A 303 7.50 4.46 5.06
C GLN A 303 6.31 3.70 5.65
N TYR A 304 5.82 4.16 6.78
CA TYR A 304 4.72 3.49 7.49
C TYR A 304 3.58 4.47 7.73
N ARG A 305 2.33 3.99 7.61
CA ARG A 305 1.12 4.73 7.94
C ARG A 305 0.18 3.82 8.73
N TYR A 306 -0.56 4.42 9.64
CA TYR A 306 -1.63 3.77 10.39
C TYR A 306 -2.95 4.46 10.09
N THR A 307 -4.00 3.71 9.84
CA THR A 307 -5.31 4.26 9.50
C THR A 307 -6.11 4.51 10.78
N MET A 308 -6.50 5.74 11.01
CA MET A 308 -7.19 6.18 12.21
C MET A 308 -8.52 6.86 11.89
N SER A 309 -9.41 6.94 12.89
CA SER A 309 -10.65 7.69 12.82
C SER A 309 -10.92 8.39 14.15
N GLY A 310 -11.14 9.72 14.09
CA GLY A 310 -11.27 10.58 15.26
C GLY A 310 -9.92 11.06 15.79
N GLU A 311 -8.88 11.11 14.95
CA GLU A 311 -7.61 11.77 15.25
C GLU A 311 -7.76 13.29 15.16
N GLN A 312 -7.09 14.04 16.03
CA GLN A 312 -7.01 15.49 16.10
C GLN A 312 -8.16 16.23 16.76
N TYR A 313 -7.83 17.43 17.26
CA TYR A 313 -8.79 18.28 17.94
C TYR A 313 -9.93 18.70 17.03
N LEU A 314 -11.13 18.22 17.30
CA LEU A 314 -12.40 18.56 16.62
C LEU A 314 -12.34 18.44 15.09
N SER A 315 -11.49 17.60 14.54
CA SER A 315 -11.34 17.42 13.10
C SER A 315 -10.99 15.97 12.75
N GLN A 316 -10.94 15.69 11.46
CA GLN A 316 -10.58 14.38 10.91
C GLN A 316 -9.86 14.61 9.58
N ASN A 317 -8.73 13.94 9.39
CA ASN A 317 -8.03 13.90 8.12
C ASN A 317 -8.81 13.12 7.05
N SER A 318 -8.45 13.37 5.79
CA SER A 318 -8.89 12.51 4.69
C SER A 318 -8.48 11.06 4.95
N GLN A 319 -9.32 10.11 4.52
CA GLN A 319 -9.00 8.67 4.60
C GLN A 319 -7.85 8.26 3.67
N TRP A 320 -7.43 9.13 2.76
CA TRP A 320 -6.27 8.90 1.93
C TRP A 320 -4.99 8.98 2.75
N GLN A 321 -4.16 7.94 2.66
CA GLN A 321 -2.80 7.92 3.18
C GLN A 321 -1.84 8.37 2.08
N PHE A 322 -0.99 9.34 2.40
CA PHE A 322 -0.08 9.98 1.46
C PHE A 322 1.33 9.45 1.69
N PHE A 323 2.00 9.09 0.60
CA PHE A 323 3.39 8.69 0.56
C PHE A 323 4.12 9.54 -0.47
N GLY A 324 5.00 10.42 -0.03
CA GLY A 324 5.93 11.11 -0.90
C GLY A 324 7.01 10.14 -1.37
N LEU A 325 7.46 10.30 -2.60
CA LEU A 325 8.43 9.39 -3.23
C LEU A 325 9.64 10.12 -3.82
N SER A 326 9.76 11.44 -3.61
CA SER A 326 10.86 12.24 -4.14
C SER A 326 11.01 12.04 -5.66
N ASP A 327 12.16 11.60 -6.12
CA ASP A 327 12.47 11.28 -7.53
C ASP A 327 12.37 9.78 -7.86
N LEU A 328 11.93 8.96 -6.91
CA LEU A 328 11.74 7.52 -7.12
C LEU A 328 10.66 7.28 -8.18
N THR A 329 10.91 6.36 -9.10
CA THR A 329 10.04 6.08 -10.24
C THR A 329 9.25 4.78 -10.12
N GLN A 330 9.53 4.00 -9.08
CA GLN A 330 8.89 2.70 -8.83
C GLN A 330 8.81 2.43 -7.34
N ILE A 331 7.77 1.75 -6.92
CA ILE A 331 7.56 1.22 -5.57
C ILE A 331 7.85 -0.27 -5.63
N ASP A 332 8.77 -0.76 -4.79
CA ASP A 332 9.16 -2.16 -4.77
C ASP A 332 8.05 -3.03 -4.19
N SER A 333 7.48 -2.59 -3.06
CA SER A 333 6.33 -3.26 -2.44
C SER A 333 5.47 -2.31 -1.61
N LEU A 334 4.20 -2.65 -1.50
CA LEU A 334 3.23 -2.06 -0.59
C LEU A 334 2.54 -3.18 0.18
N VAL A 335 2.68 -3.18 1.49
CA VAL A 335 2.11 -4.18 2.39
C VAL A 335 0.99 -3.54 3.21
N VAL A 336 -0.16 -4.18 3.27
CA VAL A 336 -1.28 -3.78 4.14
C VAL A 336 -1.54 -4.89 5.14
N ASN A 337 -1.31 -4.60 6.42
CA ASN A 337 -1.71 -5.48 7.52
C ASN A 337 -3.08 -5.02 8.02
N TRP A 338 -4.11 -5.83 7.79
CA TRP A 338 -5.48 -5.51 8.15
C TRP A 338 -5.82 -5.90 9.59
N PRO A 339 -6.78 -5.22 10.25
CA PRO A 339 -7.24 -5.60 11.60
C PRO A 339 -7.69 -7.05 11.74
N SER A 340 -8.27 -7.63 10.68
CA SER A 340 -8.66 -9.05 10.62
C SER A 340 -7.50 -10.03 10.77
N GLY A 341 -6.23 -9.55 10.72
CA GLY A 341 -5.02 -10.36 10.63
C GLY A 341 -4.68 -10.79 9.20
N TYR A 342 -5.47 -10.39 8.22
CA TYR A 342 -5.14 -10.59 6.81
C TYR A 342 -3.98 -9.66 6.39
N GLN A 343 -3.17 -10.11 5.43
CA GLN A 343 -2.09 -9.30 4.85
C GLN A 343 -2.21 -9.31 3.33
N ASP A 344 -2.26 -8.13 2.73
CA ASP A 344 -2.12 -7.94 1.30
C ASP A 344 -0.73 -7.40 0.97
N VAL A 345 -0.13 -7.91 -0.11
CA VAL A 345 1.18 -7.46 -0.61
C VAL A 345 1.09 -7.18 -2.10
N PHE A 346 1.47 -5.98 -2.49
CA PHE A 346 1.51 -5.53 -3.88
C PHE A 346 2.95 -5.20 -4.25
N TYR A 347 3.42 -5.62 -5.43
CA TYR A 347 4.79 -5.44 -5.88
C TYR A 347 4.86 -4.60 -7.15
N ASN A 348 6.00 -3.91 -7.35
CA ASN A 348 6.33 -3.21 -8.58
C ASN A 348 5.27 -2.18 -9.01
N LEU A 349 4.73 -1.43 -8.03
CA LEU A 349 3.69 -0.44 -8.31
C LEU A 349 4.29 0.80 -8.98
N PRO A 350 3.62 1.38 -9.99
CA PRO A 350 4.00 2.67 -10.53
C PRO A 350 3.73 3.80 -9.53
N VAL A 351 4.44 4.91 -9.70
CA VAL A 351 4.25 6.14 -8.91
C VAL A 351 3.14 7.02 -9.50
N ASN A 352 2.82 8.13 -8.83
CA ASN A 352 1.87 9.17 -9.27
C ASN A 352 0.44 8.65 -9.52
N GLN A 353 -0.06 7.88 -8.56
CA GLN A 353 -1.40 7.32 -8.64
C GLN A 353 -2.13 7.33 -7.29
N SER A 354 -3.44 7.14 -7.35
CA SER A 354 -4.32 6.97 -6.20
C SER A 354 -4.97 5.60 -6.25
N LEU A 355 -4.71 4.75 -5.25
CA LEU A 355 -5.18 3.36 -5.20
C LEU A 355 -6.21 3.17 -4.09
N VAL A 356 -7.30 2.51 -4.39
CA VAL A 356 -8.17 1.90 -3.37
C VAL A 356 -7.81 0.43 -3.26
N LEU A 357 -7.27 0.04 -2.12
CA LEU A 357 -6.89 -1.35 -1.85
C LEU A 357 -8.01 -2.04 -1.09
N VAL A 358 -8.52 -3.12 -1.66
CA VAL A 358 -9.57 -3.93 -1.07
C VAL A 358 -8.93 -5.09 -0.32
N GLU A 359 -9.37 -5.34 0.91
CA GLU A 359 -8.89 -6.44 1.73
C GLU A 359 -9.06 -7.79 1.01
N GLY A 360 -7.99 -8.56 0.96
CA GLY A 360 -7.93 -9.83 0.22
C GLY A 360 -7.62 -9.65 -1.28
N ALA A 361 -7.43 -8.42 -1.76
CA ALA A 361 -7.20 -8.15 -3.18
C ALA A 361 -5.91 -8.79 -3.70
N SER A 362 -4.87 -8.87 -2.90
CA SER A 362 -3.62 -9.52 -3.32
C SER A 362 -3.77 -11.04 -3.54
N SER A 363 -4.75 -11.67 -2.91
CA SER A 363 -5.05 -13.10 -3.09
C SER A 363 -6.13 -13.36 -4.14
N ILE A 364 -7.07 -12.42 -4.32
CA ILE A 364 -8.20 -12.53 -5.25
C ILE A 364 -7.81 -12.01 -6.63
N ASN A 365 -6.89 -11.05 -6.69
CA ASN A 365 -6.50 -10.34 -7.92
C ASN A 365 -5.21 -10.88 -8.54
N GLN A 366 -4.88 -12.15 -8.33
CA GLN A 366 -3.88 -12.80 -9.16
C GLN A 366 -4.46 -13.03 -10.53
N ILE A 367 -3.82 -12.46 -11.55
CA ILE A 367 -4.08 -12.82 -12.93
C ILE A 367 -3.85 -14.33 -13.05
N GLN A 368 -4.89 -15.08 -13.43
CA GLN A 368 -4.79 -16.52 -13.58
C GLN A 368 -4.30 -16.88 -14.98
N ILE A 369 -3.34 -17.79 -15.06
CA ILE A 369 -2.92 -18.39 -16.32
C ILE A 369 -3.89 -19.52 -16.67
N ILE A 370 -4.52 -19.42 -17.85
CA ILE A 370 -5.35 -20.49 -18.39
C ILE A 370 -4.50 -21.26 -19.41
N GLY A 371 -4.08 -22.48 -19.05
CA GLY A 371 -3.28 -23.36 -19.90
C GLY A 371 -1.93 -23.73 -19.30
N SER A 372 -0.94 -24.06 -20.17
CA SER A 372 0.40 -24.44 -19.75
C SER A 372 1.21 -23.21 -19.32
N THR A 373 2.04 -23.37 -18.30
CA THR A 373 3.05 -22.39 -17.90
C THR A 373 4.31 -22.44 -18.77
N HIS A 374 4.47 -23.52 -19.56
CA HIS A 374 5.51 -23.64 -20.59
C HIS A 374 4.93 -23.24 -21.94
N ILE A 375 5.39 -22.14 -22.49
CA ILE A 375 4.86 -21.53 -23.71
C ILE A 375 6.00 -21.28 -24.66
N CYS A 376 5.84 -21.72 -25.91
CA CYS A 376 6.84 -21.56 -26.95
C CYS A 376 6.52 -20.37 -27.85
N GLU A 377 7.53 -19.77 -28.47
CA GLU A 377 7.34 -18.75 -29.51
C GLU A 377 6.42 -19.27 -30.61
N GLY A 378 5.40 -18.45 -30.95
CA GLY A 378 4.36 -18.82 -31.90
C GLY A 378 3.07 -19.35 -31.27
N ASP A 379 3.09 -19.70 -29.98
CA ASP A 379 1.91 -20.05 -29.21
C ASP A 379 1.20 -18.81 -28.65
N SER A 380 0.14 -19.03 -27.92
CA SER A 380 -0.59 -18.00 -27.19
C SER A 380 -0.91 -18.45 -25.77
N LEU A 381 -0.97 -17.46 -24.86
CA LEU A 381 -1.39 -17.65 -23.47
C LEU A 381 -2.61 -16.81 -23.19
N VAL A 382 -3.57 -17.34 -22.44
CA VAL A 382 -4.73 -16.60 -21.96
C VAL A 382 -4.57 -16.27 -20.49
N LEU A 383 -4.67 -14.99 -20.16
CA LEU A 383 -4.70 -14.46 -18.81
C LEU A 383 -6.15 -14.12 -18.43
N ASP A 384 -6.60 -14.53 -17.23
CA ASP A 384 -7.94 -14.24 -16.69
C ASP A 384 -7.80 -13.27 -15.50
N ALA A 385 -8.41 -12.10 -15.61
CA ALA A 385 -8.47 -11.09 -14.55
C ALA A 385 -9.51 -11.39 -13.46
N GLY A 386 -10.25 -12.50 -13.56
CA GLY A 386 -11.37 -12.78 -12.67
C GLY A 386 -12.67 -12.03 -13.06
N ALA A 387 -13.71 -12.11 -12.22
CA ALA A 387 -15.02 -11.55 -12.52
C ALA A 387 -15.20 -10.15 -11.90
N TRP A 388 -15.12 -9.10 -12.72
CA TRP A 388 -15.26 -7.69 -12.36
C TRP A 388 -16.24 -6.96 -13.28
N ASN A 389 -16.61 -5.72 -12.92
CA ASN A 389 -17.53 -4.91 -13.74
C ASN A 389 -16.83 -4.26 -14.94
N SER A 390 -15.53 -3.94 -14.81
CA SER A 390 -14.71 -3.39 -15.89
C SER A 390 -13.25 -3.79 -15.78
N TYR A 391 -12.53 -3.69 -16.88
CA TYR A 391 -11.13 -4.08 -17.02
C TYR A 391 -10.37 -3.05 -17.86
N LEU A 392 -9.11 -2.80 -17.52
CA LEU A 392 -8.17 -2.06 -18.35
C LEU A 392 -6.77 -2.69 -18.20
N TRP A 393 -6.38 -3.51 -19.17
CA TRP A 393 -5.08 -4.15 -19.20
C TRP A 393 -3.98 -3.16 -19.61
N SER A 394 -2.76 -3.42 -19.18
CA SER A 394 -1.56 -2.67 -19.60
C SER A 394 -1.39 -2.59 -21.11
N THR A 395 -2.03 -3.49 -21.87
CA THR A 395 -2.09 -3.49 -23.34
C THR A 395 -3.20 -2.60 -23.91
N GLY A 396 -4.08 -2.05 -23.06
CA GLY A 396 -5.26 -1.28 -23.46
C GLY A 396 -6.52 -2.13 -23.72
N SER A 397 -6.47 -3.46 -23.57
CA SER A 397 -7.67 -4.31 -23.65
C SER A 397 -8.62 -4.03 -22.49
N THR A 398 -9.93 -4.13 -22.75
CA THR A 398 -11.01 -3.96 -21.75
C THR A 398 -11.80 -5.23 -21.49
N ASP A 399 -11.33 -6.37 -21.98
CA ASP A 399 -11.98 -7.67 -21.79
C ASP A 399 -11.47 -8.34 -20.51
N ARG A 400 -12.27 -9.23 -19.92
CA ARG A 400 -11.87 -10.06 -18.78
C ARG A 400 -10.63 -10.90 -19.09
N TYR A 401 -10.55 -11.43 -20.30
CA TYR A 401 -9.49 -12.32 -20.76
C TYR A 401 -8.55 -11.57 -21.70
N LEU A 402 -7.25 -11.68 -21.45
CA LEU A 402 -6.21 -11.16 -22.34
C LEU A 402 -5.45 -12.33 -22.96
N THR A 403 -5.45 -12.42 -24.30
CA THR A 403 -4.57 -13.36 -25.02
C THR A 403 -3.27 -12.66 -25.35
N VAL A 404 -2.14 -13.23 -24.90
CA VAL A 404 -0.80 -12.70 -25.12
C VAL A 404 0.01 -13.64 -25.99
N TYR A 405 0.92 -13.08 -26.78
CA TYR A 405 1.75 -13.79 -27.79
C TYR A 405 3.24 -13.49 -27.64
N GLN A 406 3.62 -12.69 -26.66
CA GLN A 406 4.99 -12.24 -26.44
C GLN A 406 5.35 -12.24 -24.97
N SER A 407 6.65 -12.42 -24.67
CA SER A 407 7.19 -12.22 -23.34
C SER A 407 6.99 -10.78 -22.88
N GLY A 408 6.63 -10.59 -21.60
CA GLY A 408 6.41 -9.28 -21.03
C GLY A 408 5.74 -9.35 -19.67
N THR A 409 5.65 -8.20 -19.02
CA THR A 409 4.91 -8.00 -17.77
C THR A 409 3.52 -7.47 -18.08
N TYR A 410 2.50 -8.14 -17.60
CA TYR A 410 1.09 -7.81 -17.83
C TYR A 410 0.41 -7.50 -16.52
N SER A 411 -0.36 -6.39 -16.49
CA SER A 411 -1.20 -6.00 -15.37
C SER A 411 -2.57 -5.58 -15.87
N VAL A 412 -3.56 -5.59 -14.99
CA VAL A 412 -4.91 -5.14 -15.31
C VAL A 412 -5.45 -4.31 -14.15
N GLU A 413 -6.05 -3.19 -14.47
CA GLU A 413 -6.87 -2.40 -13.59
C GLU A 413 -8.31 -2.92 -13.70
N VAL A 414 -8.92 -3.28 -12.58
CA VAL A 414 -10.27 -3.83 -12.52
C VAL A 414 -11.16 -2.97 -11.63
N SER A 415 -12.46 -2.93 -11.88
CA SER A 415 -13.40 -2.21 -11.03
C SER A 415 -14.63 -3.07 -10.73
N GLY A 416 -14.94 -3.19 -9.44
CA GLY A 416 -16.19 -3.79 -8.95
C GLY A 416 -17.06 -2.78 -8.20
N GLY A 417 -16.58 -1.52 -8.04
CA GLY A 417 -17.23 -0.45 -7.28
C GLY A 417 -16.91 0.94 -7.83
N GLU A 418 -16.85 1.92 -6.94
CA GLU A 418 -16.70 3.33 -7.30
C GLU A 418 -15.28 3.68 -7.81
N PHE A 419 -14.27 2.87 -7.47
CA PHE A 419 -12.87 3.09 -7.82
C PHE A 419 -12.23 1.85 -8.42
N PRO A 420 -11.25 2.01 -9.32
CA PRO A 420 -10.48 0.91 -9.87
C PRO A 420 -9.50 0.31 -8.86
N VAL A 421 -9.22 -0.97 -9.01
CA VAL A 421 -8.25 -1.75 -8.24
C VAL A 421 -7.20 -2.29 -9.20
N LEU A 422 -5.92 -2.06 -8.93
CA LEU A 422 -4.83 -2.62 -9.71
C LEU A 422 -4.52 -4.04 -9.24
N THR A 423 -4.39 -4.98 -10.20
CA THR A 423 -3.96 -6.35 -9.89
C THR A 423 -2.45 -6.46 -9.78
N GLN A 424 -1.97 -7.54 -9.15
CA GLN A 424 -0.54 -7.92 -9.22
C GLN A 424 -0.12 -8.13 -10.68
N PRO A 425 0.97 -7.50 -11.14
CA PRO A 425 1.52 -7.79 -12.45
C PRO A 425 1.99 -9.25 -12.56
N ILE A 426 1.86 -9.84 -13.74
CA ILE A 426 2.36 -11.18 -14.03
C ILE A 426 3.42 -11.13 -15.13
N ASP A 427 4.54 -11.78 -14.90
CA ASP A 427 5.59 -11.95 -15.90
C ASP A 427 5.32 -13.21 -16.73
N VAL A 428 5.24 -13.03 -18.05
CA VAL A 428 5.05 -14.10 -19.01
C VAL A 428 6.32 -14.24 -19.84
N THR A 429 6.83 -15.48 -19.97
CA THR A 429 8.00 -15.77 -20.78
C THR A 429 7.65 -16.81 -21.83
N PHE A 430 7.89 -16.49 -23.10
CA PHE A 430 7.82 -17.42 -24.21
C PHE A 430 9.23 -17.93 -24.48
N SER A 431 9.39 -19.26 -24.49
CA SER A 431 10.65 -19.90 -24.83
C SER A 431 10.89 -19.86 -26.34
N PRO A 432 12.07 -19.48 -26.80
CA PRO A 432 12.38 -19.50 -28.22
C PRO A 432 12.32 -20.93 -28.76
N LEU A 433 11.96 -21.07 -30.06
CA LEU A 433 11.97 -22.36 -30.74
C LEU A 433 13.40 -22.85 -30.95
N PRO A 434 13.65 -24.19 -30.97
CA PRO A 434 14.97 -24.73 -31.26
C PRO A 434 15.36 -24.43 -32.70
N ILE A 435 16.64 -24.09 -32.91
CA ILE A 435 17.20 -23.77 -34.22
C ILE A 435 18.40 -24.68 -34.48
N VAL A 436 18.45 -25.27 -35.68
CA VAL A 436 19.59 -26.09 -36.13
C VAL A 436 20.14 -25.61 -37.48
N GLU A 437 21.44 -25.73 -37.67
CA GLU A 437 22.08 -25.69 -38.98
C GLU A 437 22.09 -27.09 -39.55
N ILE A 438 21.84 -27.19 -40.87
CA ILE A 438 21.76 -28.48 -41.57
C ILE A 438 22.98 -28.61 -42.45
N GLU A 439 23.78 -29.63 -42.20
CA GLU A 439 24.86 -30.03 -43.10
C GLU A 439 24.43 -31.26 -43.88
N THR A 440 24.58 -31.25 -45.21
CA THR A 440 24.19 -32.34 -46.11
C THR A 440 25.34 -32.77 -47.02
N ILE A 441 25.40 -34.06 -47.34
CA ILE A 441 26.19 -34.60 -48.43
C ILE A 441 25.23 -35.35 -49.35
N GLU A 442 25.13 -34.88 -50.58
CA GLU A 442 24.28 -35.48 -51.62
C GLU A 442 24.76 -36.86 -52.05
N PRO A 443 23.89 -37.81 -52.38
CA PRO A 443 24.25 -39.06 -53.02
C PRO A 443 25.04 -38.84 -54.31
N PRO A 444 26.27 -39.40 -54.45
CA PRO A 444 27.15 -39.07 -55.56
C PRO A 444 26.74 -39.67 -56.90
N CYS A 445 25.81 -40.62 -56.92
CA CYS A 445 25.30 -41.28 -58.10
C CYS A 445 23.79 -41.53 -57.99
N TYR A 446 23.16 -41.74 -59.12
CA TYR A 446 21.75 -42.12 -59.20
C TYR A 446 21.48 -43.42 -58.40
N GLU A 447 20.43 -43.38 -57.54
CA GLU A 447 20.06 -44.47 -56.60
C GLU A 447 21.16 -44.88 -55.62
N SER A 448 22.17 -44.02 -55.39
CA SER A 448 23.20 -44.26 -54.38
C SER A 448 22.64 -44.00 -52.98
N ASN A 449 23.08 -44.80 -52.01
CA ASN A 449 22.74 -44.68 -50.59
C ASN A 449 23.89 -44.08 -49.75
N HIS A 450 24.65 -43.16 -50.32
CA HIS A 450 25.77 -42.50 -49.64
C HIS A 450 25.45 -41.04 -49.26
N GLY A 451 24.17 -40.70 -49.17
CA GLY A 451 23.73 -39.42 -48.66
C GLY A 451 23.91 -39.32 -47.14
N PHE A 452 24.13 -38.10 -46.65
CA PHE A 452 24.40 -37.82 -45.27
C PHE A 452 23.65 -36.53 -44.87
N ILE A 453 23.10 -36.52 -43.63
CA ILE A 453 22.49 -35.36 -43.01
C ILE A 453 23.01 -35.26 -41.58
N GLN A 454 23.47 -34.07 -41.18
CA GLN A 454 23.78 -33.71 -39.80
C GLN A 454 23.05 -32.47 -39.41
N LEU A 455 22.37 -32.51 -38.25
CA LEU A 455 21.72 -31.36 -37.62
C LEU A 455 22.66 -30.85 -36.54
N VAL A 456 23.10 -29.59 -36.63
CA VAL A 456 23.97 -28.94 -35.65
C VAL A 456 23.16 -27.89 -34.89
N ASN A 457 23.04 -28.04 -33.57
CA ASN A 457 22.34 -27.06 -32.77
C ASN A 457 23.04 -25.70 -32.86
N SER A 458 22.31 -24.68 -33.29
CA SER A 458 22.78 -23.28 -33.38
C SER A 458 21.92 -22.33 -32.59
N GLY A 459 20.88 -22.84 -31.88
CA GLY A 459 19.97 -22.07 -31.06
C GLY A 459 20.47 -21.77 -29.64
N VAL A 460 19.72 -20.95 -28.90
CA VAL A 460 20.02 -20.57 -27.51
C VAL A 460 19.73 -21.71 -26.53
N ASN A 461 18.84 -22.65 -26.89
CA ASN A 461 18.48 -23.80 -26.09
C ASN A 461 19.17 -25.06 -26.65
N GLU A 462 19.64 -25.93 -25.76
CA GLU A 462 20.16 -27.22 -26.18
C GLU A 462 19.05 -28.10 -26.76
N THR A 463 19.33 -28.79 -27.86
CA THR A 463 18.42 -29.79 -28.42
C THR A 463 18.39 -31.00 -27.49
N SER A 464 17.19 -31.39 -27.06
CA SER A 464 16.99 -32.57 -26.19
C SER A 464 16.75 -33.83 -27.01
N GLN A 465 16.08 -33.71 -28.15
CA GLN A 465 15.68 -34.84 -28.96
C GLN A 465 15.47 -34.48 -30.42
N VAL A 466 15.93 -35.34 -31.32
CA VAL A 466 15.62 -35.32 -32.75
C VAL A 466 14.99 -36.65 -33.13
N ILE A 467 13.78 -36.59 -33.68
CA ILE A 467 12.98 -37.74 -34.12
C ILE A 467 12.65 -37.59 -35.60
N TRP A 468 13.09 -38.52 -36.43
CA TRP A 468 12.72 -38.54 -37.83
C TRP A 468 11.41 -39.30 -38.07
N THR A 469 10.72 -38.98 -39.15
CA THR A 469 9.38 -39.56 -39.43
C THR A 469 9.40 -41.08 -39.63
N ASP A 470 10.56 -41.68 -39.95
CA ASP A 470 10.74 -43.12 -40.02
C ASP A 470 11.07 -43.80 -38.68
N GLY A 471 11.06 -43.03 -37.58
CA GLY A 471 11.32 -43.50 -36.22
C GLY A 471 12.79 -43.55 -35.82
N PHE A 472 13.71 -43.06 -36.65
CA PHE A 472 15.09 -42.91 -36.26
C PHE A 472 15.26 -41.76 -35.27
N GLU A 473 16.05 -41.94 -34.23
CA GLU A 473 16.37 -40.90 -33.24
C GLU A 473 17.88 -40.56 -33.35
N GLY A 474 18.18 -39.24 -33.39
CA GLY A 474 19.56 -38.74 -33.41
C GLY A 474 19.79 -37.65 -34.45
N GLU A 475 20.88 -36.90 -34.23
CA GLU A 475 21.24 -35.70 -35.01
C GLU A 475 21.96 -36.04 -36.33
N ILE A 476 22.47 -37.24 -36.46
CA ILE A 476 23.29 -37.66 -37.61
C ILE A 476 22.61 -38.84 -38.30
N ARG A 477 22.47 -38.75 -39.63
CA ARG A 477 21.99 -39.84 -40.48
C ARG A 477 22.94 -40.02 -41.65
N ASP A 478 23.33 -41.27 -41.90
CA ASP A 478 24.12 -41.67 -43.03
C ASP A 478 23.44 -42.77 -43.84
N GLY A 479 24.01 -43.15 -44.95
CA GLY A 479 23.47 -44.22 -45.80
C GLY A 479 22.15 -43.86 -46.48
N LEU A 480 21.90 -42.57 -46.72
CA LEU A 480 20.64 -42.05 -47.26
C LEU A 480 20.62 -42.05 -48.79
N THR A 481 19.43 -42.28 -49.36
CA THR A 481 19.16 -42.08 -50.78
C THR A 481 18.63 -40.68 -51.02
N ALA A 482 18.52 -40.25 -52.28
CA ALA A 482 17.82 -39.02 -52.60
C ALA A 482 16.37 -39.10 -52.17
N GLY A 483 15.87 -38.02 -51.55
CA GLY A 483 14.52 -37.94 -51.03
C GLY A 483 14.32 -36.80 -50.04
N GLU A 484 13.11 -36.64 -49.56
CA GLU A 484 12.74 -35.71 -48.50
C GLU A 484 12.74 -36.45 -47.18
N TYR A 485 13.38 -35.84 -46.18
CA TYR A 485 13.54 -36.36 -44.83
C TYR A 485 12.97 -35.36 -43.84
N GLU A 486 11.84 -35.71 -43.24
CA GLU A 486 11.20 -34.89 -42.21
C GLU A 486 11.65 -35.28 -40.81
N TYR A 487 11.83 -34.31 -39.93
CA TYR A 487 12.22 -34.51 -38.55
C TYR A 487 11.46 -33.57 -37.60
N LEU A 488 11.27 -34.03 -36.36
CA LEU A 488 10.82 -33.25 -35.22
C LEU A 488 12.03 -32.94 -34.36
N LEU A 489 12.27 -31.68 -34.11
CA LEU A 489 13.28 -31.17 -33.21
C LEU A 489 12.63 -30.68 -31.94
N MET A 490 13.11 -31.12 -30.76
CA MET A 490 12.62 -30.71 -29.46
C MET A 490 13.78 -30.19 -28.61
N ASP A 491 13.61 -29.08 -27.89
CA ASP A 491 14.59 -28.58 -26.94
C ASP A 491 14.36 -29.10 -25.52
N VAL A 492 15.27 -28.74 -24.59
CA VAL A 492 15.16 -29.11 -23.16
C VAL A 492 13.98 -28.46 -22.45
N ALA A 493 13.41 -27.35 -22.97
CA ALA A 493 12.23 -26.67 -22.46
C ALA A 493 10.93 -27.31 -22.94
N GLY A 494 10.99 -28.27 -23.88
CA GLY A 494 9.85 -28.96 -24.48
C GLY A 494 9.25 -28.26 -25.70
N CYS A 495 9.87 -27.19 -26.20
CA CYS A 495 9.47 -26.55 -27.44
C CYS A 495 9.92 -27.35 -28.64
N SER A 496 9.04 -27.52 -29.63
CA SER A 496 9.34 -28.37 -30.79
C SER A 496 8.97 -27.70 -32.11
N ILE A 497 9.69 -28.09 -33.16
CA ILE A 497 9.47 -27.69 -34.54
C ILE A 497 9.65 -28.87 -35.50
N SER A 498 8.74 -28.99 -36.48
CA SER A 498 8.88 -29.96 -37.57
C SER A 498 9.43 -29.27 -38.81
N GLN A 499 10.47 -29.86 -39.39
CA GLN A 499 11.11 -29.37 -40.61
C GLN A 499 11.45 -30.54 -41.52
N SER A 500 11.79 -30.26 -42.79
CA SER A 500 12.25 -31.23 -43.73
C SER A 500 13.56 -30.78 -44.43
N VAL A 501 14.33 -31.75 -44.85
CA VAL A 501 15.54 -31.57 -45.67
C VAL A 501 15.47 -32.47 -46.88
N ILE A 502 15.86 -31.96 -48.05
CA ILE A 502 15.83 -32.67 -49.30
C ILE A 502 17.26 -33.01 -49.70
N LEU A 503 17.54 -34.28 -50.02
CA LEU A 503 18.78 -34.71 -50.66
C LEU A 503 18.49 -34.96 -52.13
N ASP A 504 19.22 -34.26 -53.01
CA ASP A 504 19.17 -34.48 -54.45
C ASP A 504 20.18 -35.54 -54.94
N GLN A 505 20.03 -36.00 -56.14
CA GLN A 505 21.00 -36.92 -56.77
C GLN A 505 21.22 -36.57 -58.23
N PRO A 506 22.34 -36.94 -58.82
CA PRO A 506 22.57 -36.79 -60.26
C PRO A 506 21.59 -37.61 -61.11
N ASP A 507 21.33 -37.14 -62.31
CA ASP A 507 20.53 -37.88 -63.29
C ASP A 507 21.11 -39.25 -63.62
N SER A 508 20.24 -40.21 -63.93
CA SER A 508 20.64 -41.52 -64.38
C SER A 508 21.39 -41.44 -65.70
N ILE A 509 22.58 -42.15 -65.78
CA ILE A 509 23.33 -42.28 -67.02
C ILE A 509 22.52 -43.12 -68.01
N ARG A 510 22.06 -42.51 -69.09
CA ARG A 510 21.43 -43.25 -70.20
C ARG A 510 22.45 -43.44 -71.30
N THR A 511 22.80 -44.73 -71.63
CA THR A 511 23.61 -45.07 -72.76
C THR A 511 22.74 -45.42 -73.95
N TYR A 512 22.98 -44.75 -75.10
CA TYR A 512 22.35 -45.09 -76.37
C TYR A 512 23.32 -45.80 -77.23
N ALA A 513 23.03 -47.05 -77.73
CA ALA A 513 23.79 -47.74 -78.70
C ALA A 513 23.23 -47.49 -80.10
N GLU A 514 23.91 -46.76 -80.96
CA GLU A 514 23.55 -46.66 -82.38
C GLU A 514 24.11 -47.89 -83.09
N PHE A 515 23.26 -48.71 -83.66
CA PHE A 515 23.60 -49.81 -84.51
C PHE A 515 23.60 -49.32 -86.00
N ASN A 516 24.79 -49.21 -86.57
CA ASN A 516 24.90 -49.04 -88.02
C ASN A 516 24.78 -50.39 -88.69
N GLN A 517 23.70 -50.54 -89.43
CA GLN A 517 23.47 -51.73 -90.22
C GLN A 517 24.44 -51.71 -91.44
N ILE A 518 25.42 -52.62 -91.46
CA ILE A 518 26.26 -52.79 -92.59
C ILE A 518 25.51 -53.64 -93.63
N THR A 519 25.14 -53.02 -94.72
CA THR A 519 24.60 -53.73 -95.88
C THR A 519 25.77 -54.16 -96.80
N CYS A 520 25.81 -55.47 -97.03
CA CYS A 520 26.72 -56.08 -98.04
C CYS A 520 26.29 -55.75 -99.47
#